data_d90dd75704c5ce1e71f78ca9703302d4
#
_entry.id   d90dd75704c5ce1e71f78ca9703302d4
#
_cell.length_a   1.000
_cell.length_b   1.000
_cell.length_c   1.000
_cell.angle_alpha   90.00
_cell.angle_beta   90.00
_cell.angle_gamma   90.00
#
_symmetry.space_group_name_H-M   'P 1'
#
loop_
_entity.id
_entity.type
_entity.pdbx_description
1 polymer ?
#
loop_
_entity_poly.entity_id
_entity_poly.type
_entity_poly.pdbx_seq_one_letter_code
_entity_poly.pdbx_strand_id
1 'polypeptide(L)'
;MSKNIKEKIAFWIFRLLSLGVLLILFWILEFIFVRGWHMLSWDFFTKMPEDGMTKGGIYPAIIGTLYLVAGSMLVAFPLGVMAGIYIHEYTLDSFFKRFIKLMTNNLAGIPSIVFGLFGMALFVNYMEFGDSIVAGSLTLGLLALPVVIRVTEEALIAIDDSFRHGSYALGATKLQTVRKVILPMAMPNIITGLILSIGRVSGETAPILFTVAAYFLPKLPTSVFDQVMALPYHLYVISTSGTKVAESRDMAYGTALVLVLFVLILNLLANALRKYLGNKVKMN
;
A
#
# COMPACT_ATOMS: atom_id res chain seq x y z
N MET A 1 19.16 41.84 13.10
CA MET A 1 17.83 41.19 13.15
C MET A 1 17.83 40.24 14.33
N SER A 2 16.96 40.40 15.32
CA SER A 2 16.96 39.57 16.53
C SER A 2 16.62 38.09 16.17
N LYS A 3 17.15 37.13 16.94
CA LYS A 3 16.93 35.70 16.76
C LYS A 3 15.43 35.36 16.62
N ASN A 4 14.60 36.03 17.42
CA ASN A 4 13.13 35.88 17.40
C ASN A 4 12.47 36.32 16.08
N ILE A 5 13.04 37.29 15.34
CA ILE A 5 12.48 37.76 14.07
C ILE A 5 12.79 36.72 12.97
N LYS A 6 14.01 36.18 12.95
CA LYS A 6 14.39 35.12 12.00
C LYS A 6 13.53 33.86 12.19
N GLU A 7 13.30 33.44 13.45
CA GLU A 7 12.45 32.30 13.75
C GLU A 7 10.99 32.53 13.32
N LYS A 8 10.43 33.71 13.56
CA LYS A 8 9.07 34.05 13.10
C LYS A 8 8.97 34.05 11.58
N ILE A 9 9.95 34.60 10.88
CA ILE A 9 9.98 34.61 9.40
C ILE A 9 10.05 33.17 8.88
N ALA A 10 10.96 32.34 9.40
CA ALA A 10 11.08 30.94 9.00
C ALA A 10 9.77 30.18 9.24
N PHE A 11 9.14 30.39 10.39
CA PHE A 11 7.86 29.76 10.72
C PHE A 11 6.72 30.15 9.76
N TRP A 12 6.65 31.42 9.36
CA TRP A 12 5.69 31.87 8.36
C TRP A 12 5.98 31.32 6.97
N ILE A 13 7.25 31.23 6.57
CA ILE A 13 7.66 30.60 5.31
C ILE A 13 7.20 29.13 5.27
N PHE A 14 7.48 28.35 6.33
CA PHE A 14 7.03 26.94 6.39
C PHE A 14 5.50 26.82 6.36
N ARG A 15 4.78 27.70 7.04
CA ARG A 15 3.31 27.71 6.96
C ARG A 15 2.80 28.00 5.56
N LEU A 16 3.35 29.00 4.87
CA LEU A 16 2.94 29.35 3.52
C LEU A 16 3.28 28.23 2.52
N LEU A 17 4.45 27.60 2.64
CA LEU A 17 4.80 26.45 1.82
C LEU A 17 3.85 25.27 2.07
N SER A 18 3.58 24.94 3.32
CA SER A 18 2.63 23.87 3.68
C SER A 18 1.23 24.16 3.15
N LEU A 19 0.76 25.40 3.29
CA LEU A 19 -0.54 25.81 2.75
C LEU A 19 -0.57 25.70 1.22
N GLY A 20 0.50 26.12 0.54
CA GLY A 20 0.65 26.01 -0.91
C GLY A 20 0.54 24.56 -1.39
N VAL A 21 1.22 23.61 -0.73
CA VAL A 21 1.12 22.18 -1.05
C VAL A 21 -0.31 21.65 -0.85
N LEU A 22 -0.95 22.03 0.26
CA LEU A 22 -2.35 21.62 0.54
C LEU A 22 -3.33 22.18 -0.50
N LEU A 23 -3.14 23.43 -0.92
CA LEU A 23 -3.99 24.03 -1.96
C LEU A 23 -3.82 23.35 -3.32
N ILE A 24 -2.59 23.01 -3.70
CA ILE A 24 -2.32 22.27 -4.95
C ILE A 24 -2.97 20.87 -4.87
N LEU A 25 -2.82 20.16 -3.76
CA LEU A 25 -3.45 18.86 -3.55
C LEU A 25 -4.98 18.95 -3.63
N PHE A 26 -5.55 19.92 -2.94
CA PHE A 26 -7.00 20.16 -2.96
C PHE A 26 -7.50 20.47 -4.38
N TRP A 27 -6.78 21.30 -5.12
CA TRP A 27 -7.11 21.64 -6.51
C TRP A 27 -7.07 20.42 -7.44
N ILE A 28 -6.05 19.55 -7.30
CA ILE A 28 -5.97 18.30 -8.07
C ILE A 28 -7.15 17.38 -7.75
N LEU A 29 -7.49 17.21 -6.47
CA LEU A 29 -8.61 16.37 -6.05
C LEU A 29 -9.94 16.93 -6.52
N GLU A 30 -10.14 18.23 -6.41
CA GLU A 30 -11.32 18.93 -6.92
C GLU A 30 -11.45 18.76 -8.42
N PHE A 31 -10.36 18.96 -9.16
CA PHE A 31 -10.33 18.78 -10.61
C PHE A 31 -10.74 17.37 -11.05
N ILE A 32 -10.19 16.33 -10.38
CA ILE A 32 -10.56 14.93 -10.64
C ILE A 32 -12.02 14.69 -10.28
N PHE A 33 -12.47 15.22 -9.15
CA PHE A 33 -13.85 15.06 -8.68
C PHE A 33 -14.86 15.67 -9.66
N VAL A 34 -14.68 16.92 -10.01
CA VAL A 34 -15.61 17.63 -10.91
C VAL A 34 -15.70 16.96 -12.28
N ARG A 35 -14.56 16.50 -12.82
CA ARG A 35 -14.51 15.83 -14.11
C ARG A 35 -14.97 14.37 -14.07
N GLY A 36 -14.71 13.66 -12.99
CA GLY A 36 -15.04 12.24 -12.84
C GLY A 36 -16.45 11.97 -12.32
N TRP A 37 -17.07 12.94 -11.63
CA TRP A 37 -18.36 12.74 -10.96
C TRP A 37 -19.48 12.27 -11.90
N HIS A 38 -19.54 12.81 -13.10
CA HIS A 38 -20.58 12.47 -14.10
C HIS A 38 -20.52 11.02 -14.57
N MET A 39 -19.35 10.36 -14.43
CA MET A 39 -19.17 8.96 -14.82
C MET A 39 -19.65 7.98 -13.75
N LEU A 40 -19.84 8.42 -12.49
CA LEU A 40 -20.24 7.57 -11.38
C LEU A 40 -21.70 7.14 -11.52
N SER A 41 -21.95 6.13 -12.31
CA SER A 41 -23.23 5.45 -12.46
C SER A 41 -23.14 4.01 -11.97
N TRP A 42 -24.25 3.36 -11.66
CA TRP A 42 -24.27 1.95 -11.28
C TRP A 42 -23.65 1.08 -12.37
N ASP A 43 -23.92 1.41 -13.63
CA ASP A 43 -23.37 0.73 -14.80
C ASP A 43 -21.85 0.84 -14.86
N PHE A 44 -21.28 1.98 -14.52
CA PHE A 44 -19.84 2.20 -14.46
C PHE A 44 -19.11 1.27 -13.47
N PHE A 45 -19.77 0.97 -12.35
CA PHE A 45 -19.20 0.07 -11.34
C PHE A 45 -19.41 -1.43 -11.62
N THR A 46 -20.45 -1.78 -12.41
CA THR A 46 -20.91 -3.18 -12.51
C THR A 46 -20.77 -3.79 -13.89
N LYS A 47 -20.64 -2.96 -14.94
CA LYS A 47 -20.48 -3.45 -16.32
C LYS A 47 -19.01 -3.77 -16.65
N MET A 48 -18.86 -4.61 -17.65
CA MET A 48 -17.58 -4.88 -18.29
C MET A 48 -17.21 -3.71 -19.21
N PRO A 49 -15.90 -3.48 -19.48
CA PRO A 49 -15.47 -2.49 -20.45
C PRO A 49 -15.84 -2.93 -21.87
N GLU A 50 -16.30 -1.97 -22.66
CA GLU A 50 -16.75 -2.17 -24.03
C GLU A 50 -16.07 -1.17 -24.98
N ASP A 51 -16.15 -1.43 -26.29
CA ASP A 51 -15.71 -0.52 -27.38
C ASP A 51 -14.30 0.06 -27.18
N GLY A 52 -13.34 -0.81 -26.82
CA GLY A 52 -11.95 -0.38 -26.55
C GLY A 52 -11.83 0.50 -25.30
N MET A 53 -12.63 0.28 -24.27
CA MET A 53 -12.67 1.01 -23.00
C MET A 53 -13.18 2.45 -23.10
N THR A 54 -13.94 2.78 -24.16
CA THR A 54 -14.64 4.07 -24.27
C THR A 54 -16.03 4.03 -23.67
N LYS A 55 -16.60 2.82 -23.52
CA LYS A 55 -17.94 2.55 -22.97
C LYS A 55 -17.91 1.41 -21.97
N GLY A 56 -19.06 1.15 -21.37
CA GLY A 56 -19.23 0.11 -20.35
C GLY A 56 -18.79 0.58 -18.97
N GLY A 57 -18.11 -0.29 -18.23
CA GLY A 57 -17.69 -0.03 -16.86
C GLY A 57 -16.28 -0.50 -16.57
N ILE A 58 -15.90 -0.42 -15.29
CA ILE A 58 -14.57 -0.74 -14.80
C ILE A 58 -14.59 -1.90 -13.78
N TYR A 59 -15.64 -2.70 -13.78
CA TYR A 59 -15.84 -3.78 -12.80
C TYR A 59 -14.65 -4.75 -12.70
N PRO A 60 -14.09 -5.27 -13.81
CA PRO A 60 -12.93 -6.18 -13.73
C PRO A 60 -11.70 -5.51 -13.12
N ALA A 61 -11.49 -4.21 -13.38
CA ALA A 61 -10.35 -3.47 -12.83
C ALA A 61 -10.48 -3.25 -11.31
N ILE A 62 -11.70 -3.02 -10.81
CA ILE A 62 -11.97 -2.93 -9.36
C ILE A 62 -11.66 -4.27 -8.68
N ILE A 63 -12.21 -5.35 -9.20
CA ILE A 63 -12.04 -6.70 -8.63
C ILE A 63 -10.57 -7.14 -8.69
N GLY A 64 -9.90 -6.91 -9.82
CA GLY A 64 -8.48 -7.24 -9.96
C GLY A 64 -7.60 -6.46 -8.99
N THR A 65 -7.88 -5.17 -8.76
CA THR A 65 -7.16 -4.38 -7.75
C THR A 65 -7.38 -4.93 -6.35
N LEU A 66 -8.62 -5.35 -6.01
CA LEU A 66 -8.90 -6.00 -4.72
C LEU A 66 -8.10 -7.28 -4.53
N TYR A 67 -8.06 -8.16 -5.53
CA TYR A 67 -7.27 -9.38 -5.48
C TYR A 67 -5.79 -9.11 -5.27
N LEU A 68 -5.22 -8.15 -6.01
CA LEU A 68 -3.81 -7.80 -5.91
C LEU A 68 -3.45 -7.19 -4.54
N VAL A 69 -4.28 -6.29 -4.03
CA VAL A 69 -4.08 -5.69 -2.70
C VAL A 69 -4.22 -6.76 -1.61
N ALA A 70 -5.26 -7.58 -1.66
CA ALA A 70 -5.46 -8.64 -0.68
C ALA A 70 -4.32 -9.67 -0.73
N GLY A 71 -3.96 -10.16 -1.92
CA GLY A 71 -2.88 -11.12 -2.11
C GLY A 71 -1.53 -10.60 -1.66
N SER A 72 -1.18 -9.37 -2.02
CA SER A 72 0.08 -8.75 -1.60
C SER A 72 0.17 -8.56 -0.08
N MET A 73 -0.93 -8.14 0.56
CA MET A 73 -0.97 -7.96 2.02
C MET A 73 -0.97 -9.29 2.77
N LEU A 74 -1.59 -10.33 2.21
CA LEU A 74 -1.58 -11.68 2.79
C LEU A 74 -0.14 -12.23 2.93
N VAL A 75 0.74 -11.83 2.01
CA VAL A 75 2.16 -12.23 2.03
C VAL A 75 3.01 -11.22 2.81
N ALA A 76 2.93 -9.94 2.46
CA ALA A 76 3.83 -8.91 2.99
C ALA A 76 3.60 -8.63 4.48
N PHE A 77 2.34 -8.63 4.93
CA PHE A 77 2.05 -8.26 6.31
C PHE A 77 2.54 -9.29 7.32
N PRO A 78 2.22 -10.60 7.23
CA PRO A 78 2.74 -11.60 8.16
C PRO A 78 4.27 -11.67 8.14
N LEU A 79 4.87 -11.73 6.95
CA LEU A 79 6.33 -11.83 6.81
C LEU A 79 7.04 -10.58 7.33
N GLY A 80 6.53 -9.40 7.01
CA GLY A 80 7.11 -8.13 7.46
C GLY A 80 7.01 -7.94 8.97
N VAL A 81 5.87 -8.31 9.57
CA VAL A 81 5.69 -8.27 11.04
C VAL A 81 6.63 -9.26 11.72
N MET A 82 6.71 -10.49 11.24
CA MET A 82 7.63 -11.50 11.81
C MET A 82 9.09 -11.05 11.70
N ALA A 83 9.49 -10.50 10.54
CA ALA A 83 10.82 -9.98 10.34
C ALA A 83 11.14 -8.80 11.27
N GLY A 84 10.22 -7.82 11.39
CA GLY A 84 10.36 -6.68 12.29
C GLY A 84 10.50 -7.10 13.76
N ILE A 85 9.66 -8.06 14.21
CA ILE A 85 9.78 -8.64 15.57
C ILE A 85 11.13 -9.32 15.75
N TYR A 86 11.57 -10.14 14.78
CA TYR A 86 12.84 -10.84 14.86
C TYR A 86 14.01 -9.88 14.96
N ILE A 87 14.05 -8.86 14.11
CA ILE A 87 15.13 -7.86 14.07
C ILE A 87 15.17 -7.06 15.39
N HIS A 88 14.01 -6.70 15.93
CA HIS A 88 13.95 -5.89 17.15
C HIS A 88 14.19 -6.71 18.41
N GLU A 89 13.46 -7.79 18.61
CA GLU A 89 13.41 -8.52 19.86
C GLU A 89 14.48 -9.62 19.99
N TYR A 90 14.84 -10.27 18.87
CA TYR A 90 15.68 -11.47 18.91
C TYR A 90 17.10 -11.27 18.40
N THR A 91 17.36 -10.20 17.66
CA THR A 91 18.70 -9.96 17.13
C THR A 91 19.50 -9.04 18.05
N LEU A 92 20.68 -9.50 18.48
CA LEU A 92 21.63 -8.68 19.23
C LEU A 92 22.15 -7.52 18.38
N ASP A 93 22.57 -6.42 19.03
CA ASP A 93 23.20 -5.29 18.34
C ASP A 93 24.56 -5.73 17.78
N SER A 94 24.54 -6.08 16.50
CA SER A 94 25.66 -6.66 15.77
C SER A 94 25.78 -6.02 14.39
N PHE A 95 26.90 -6.25 13.71
CA PHE A 95 27.09 -5.87 12.31
C PHE A 95 25.98 -6.45 11.43
N PHE A 96 25.56 -7.68 11.67
CA PHE A 96 24.50 -8.34 10.89
C PHE A 96 23.15 -7.63 11.01
N LYS A 97 22.75 -7.20 12.22
CA LYS A 97 21.52 -6.40 12.43
C LYS A 97 21.58 -5.08 11.65
N ARG A 98 22.73 -4.38 11.74
CA ARG A 98 22.93 -3.12 11.00
C ARG A 98 22.89 -3.33 9.48
N PHE A 99 23.48 -4.43 9.00
CA PHE A 99 23.45 -4.78 7.59
C PHE A 99 22.02 -5.05 7.10
N ILE A 100 21.20 -5.85 7.82
CA ILE A 100 19.80 -6.12 7.47
C ILE A 100 19.01 -4.81 7.41
N LYS A 101 19.17 -3.95 8.42
CA LYS A 101 18.48 -2.63 8.44
C LYS A 101 18.88 -1.76 7.25
N LEU A 102 20.17 -1.73 6.92
CA LEU A 102 20.65 -0.99 5.76
C LEU A 102 20.05 -1.54 4.47
N MET A 103 20.00 -2.86 4.29
CA MET A 103 19.41 -3.50 3.12
C MET A 103 17.90 -3.20 3.03
N THR A 104 17.16 -3.34 4.13
CA THR A 104 15.73 -3.03 4.19
C THR A 104 15.43 -1.56 3.83
N ASN A 105 16.25 -0.63 4.34
CA ASN A 105 16.11 0.79 4.03
C ASN A 105 16.42 1.09 2.55
N ASN A 106 17.47 0.48 2.01
CA ASN A 106 17.84 0.63 0.60
C ASN A 106 16.76 0.06 -0.33
N LEU A 107 16.16 -1.07 0.04
CA LEU A 107 15.06 -1.69 -0.72
C LEU A 107 13.86 -0.74 -0.86
N ALA A 108 13.55 0.04 0.19
CA ALA A 108 12.48 1.04 0.13
C ALA A 108 12.75 2.20 -0.85
N GLY A 109 14.02 2.45 -1.21
CA GLY A 109 14.44 3.47 -2.17
C GLY A 109 14.53 3.00 -3.62
N ILE A 110 14.36 1.71 -3.90
CA ILE A 110 14.42 1.16 -5.26
C ILE A 110 13.17 1.61 -6.05
N PRO A 111 13.33 2.07 -7.31
CA PRO A 111 12.20 2.38 -8.17
C PRO A 111 11.26 1.18 -8.35
N SER A 112 9.95 1.40 -8.32
CA SER A 112 8.96 0.32 -8.37
C SER A 112 9.02 -0.51 -9.66
N ILE A 113 9.48 0.08 -10.76
CA ILE A 113 9.68 -0.63 -12.03
C ILE A 113 10.72 -1.76 -11.90
N VAL A 114 11.75 -1.59 -11.08
CA VAL A 114 12.77 -2.62 -10.83
C VAL A 114 12.16 -3.83 -10.14
N PHE A 115 11.22 -3.61 -9.20
CA PHE A 115 10.45 -4.71 -8.60
C PHE A 115 9.61 -5.45 -9.64
N GLY A 116 9.03 -4.73 -10.61
CA GLY A 116 8.29 -5.33 -11.71
C GLY A 116 9.17 -6.22 -12.58
N LEU A 117 10.35 -5.74 -12.99
CA LEU A 117 11.30 -6.52 -13.78
C LEU A 117 11.84 -7.73 -12.99
N PHE A 118 12.11 -7.56 -11.70
CA PHE A 118 12.50 -8.67 -10.82
C PHE A 118 11.38 -9.69 -10.68
N GLY A 119 10.14 -9.24 -10.47
CA GLY A 119 8.96 -10.11 -10.37
C GLY A 119 8.70 -10.87 -11.65
N MET A 120 8.86 -10.22 -12.81
CA MET A 120 8.78 -10.87 -14.12
C MET A 120 9.85 -11.97 -14.25
N ALA A 121 11.11 -11.66 -13.94
CA ALA A 121 12.19 -12.63 -14.06
C ALA A 121 12.01 -13.82 -13.09
N LEU A 122 11.67 -13.56 -11.84
CA LEU A 122 11.59 -14.58 -10.79
C LEU A 122 10.25 -15.32 -10.79
N PHE A 123 9.13 -14.61 -10.69
CA PHE A 123 7.82 -15.25 -10.49
C PHE A 123 7.17 -15.67 -11.81
N VAL A 124 7.22 -14.80 -12.84
CA VAL A 124 6.58 -15.09 -14.10
C VAL A 124 7.37 -16.14 -14.89
N ASN A 125 8.69 -15.90 -15.06
CA ASN A 125 9.52 -16.75 -15.93
C ASN A 125 10.17 -17.93 -15.20
N TYR A 126 10.91 -17.67 -14.09
CA TYR A 126 11.69 -18.73 -13.44
C TYR A 126 10.81 -19.70 -12.63
N MET A 127 9.80 -19.19 -11.91
CA MET A 127 8.82 -20.02 -11.19
C MET A 127 7.66 -20.49 -12.07
N GLU A 128 7.62 -20.04 -13.33
CA GLU A 128 6.61 -20.44 -14.33
C GLU A 128 5.16 -20.15 -13.90
N PHE A 129 4.93 -19.15 -13.04
CA PHE A 129 3.57 -18.76 -12.66
C PHE A 129 2.84 -18.02 -13.78
N GLY A 130 3.55 -17.60 -14.84
CA GLY A 130 3.02 -16.77 -15.90
C GLY A 130 2.58 -15.39 -15.39
N ASP A 131 2.02 -14.58 -16.28
CA ASP A 131 1.36 -13.33 -15.90
C ASP A 131 0.10 -13.66 -15.12
N SER A 132 0.13 -13.44 -13.80
CA SER A 132 -0.90 -13.97 -12.90
C SER A 132 -1.09 -13.13 -11.63
N ILE A 133 -2.25 -13.29 -11.00
CA ILE A 133 -2.54 -12.68 -9.69
C ILE A 133 -1.46 -13.07 -8.67
N VAL A 134 -0.99 -14.33 -8.70
CA VAL A 134 0.06 -14.79 -7.77
C VAL A 134 1.35 -14.03 -8.00
N ALA A 135 1.85 -13.96 -9.26
CA ALA A 135 3.08 -13.26 -9.58
C ALA A 135 3.00 -11.76 -9.24
N GLY A 136 1.88 -11.11 -9.59
CA GLY A 136 1.63 -9.71 -9.25
C GLY A 136 1.54 -9.46 -7.74
N SER A 137 0.83 -10.33 -7.01
CA SER A 137 0.69 -10.23 -5.54
C SER A 137 2.03 -10.41 -4.82
N LEU A 138 2.85 -11.37 -5.24
CA LEU A 138 4.19 -11.58 -4.69
C LEU A 138 5.11 -10.38 -4.96
N THR A 139 5.08 -9.86 -6.18
CA THR A 139 5.87 -8.68 -6.56
C THR A 139 5.50 -7.44 -5.75
N LEU A 140 4.19 -7.16 -5.65
CA LEU A 140 3.68 -6.06 -4.83
C LEU A 140 3.93 -6.30 -3.33
N GLY A 141 3.87 -7.56 -2.90
CA GLY A 141 4.23 -7.97 -1.54
C GLY A 141 5.68 -7.65 -1.20
N LEU A 142 6.63 -7.99 -2.09
CA LEU A 142 8.05 -7.64 -1.92
C LEU A 142 8.28 -6.12 -1.84
N LEU A 143 7.56 -5.34 -2.65
CA LEU A 143 7.62 -3.88 -2.61
C LEU A 143 7.08 -3.31 -1.29
N ALA A 144 6.06 -3.94 -0.68
CA ALA A 144 5.47 -3.52 0.58
C ALA A 144 6.28 -3.95 1.82
N LEU A 145 7.03 -5.06 1.73
CA LEU A 145 7.79 -5.66 2.85
C LEU A 145 8.63 -4.66 3.65
N PRO A 146 9.48 -3.81 3.03
CA PRO A 146 10.33 -2.87 3.77
C PRO A 146 9.53 -1.91 4.64
N VAL A 147 8.37 -1.47 4.16
CA VAL A 147 7.49 -0.55 4.90
C VAL A 147 6.92 -1.25 6.13
N VAL A 148 6.41 -2.49 5.96
CA VAL A 148 5.83 -3.27 7.07
C VAL A 148 6.88 -3.60 8.12
N ILE A 149 8.09 -4.02 7.69
CA ILE A 149 9.22 -4.31 8.60
C ILE A 149 9.54 -3.07 9.44
N ARG A 150 9.75 -1.94 8.79
CA ARG A 150 10.14 -0.69 9.43
C ARG A 150 9.09 -0.19 10.41
N VAL A 151 7.81 -0.14 10.01
CA VAL A 151 6.75 0.31 10.92
C VAL A 151 6.56 -0.66 12.08
N THR A 152 6.78 -1.96 11.87
CA THR A 152 6.79 -2.94 12.97
C THR A 152 7.92 -2.69 13.96
N GLU A 153 9.14 -2.45 13.49
CA GLU A 153 10.27 -2.08 14.37
C GLU A 153 9.96 -0.79 15.14
N GLU A 154 9.50 0.26 14.48
CA GLU A 154 9.14 1.55 15.11
C GLU A 154 8.04 1.37 16.16
N ALA A 155 7.05 0.52 15.90
CA ALA A 155 5.99 0.19 16.84
C ALA A 155 6.50 -0.52 18.09
N LEU A 156 7.51 -1.40 17.96
CA LEU A 156 8.13 -2.13 19.07
C LEU A 156 9.08 -1.23 19.88
N ILE A 157 9.81 -0.33 19.22
CA ILE A 157 10.68 0.67 19.87
C ILE A 157 9.87 1.63 20.75
N ALA A 158 8.66 1.98 20.33
CA ALA A 158 7.78 2.91 21.07
C ALA A 158 7.25 2.35 22.38
N ILE A 159 7.44 1.04 22.66
CA ILE A 159 7.00 0.42 23.92
C ILE A 159 8.12 0.54 24.96
N ASP A 160 7.79 1.10 26.12
CA ASP A 160 8.73 1.24 27.23
C ASP A 160 9.27 -0.11 27.72
N ASP A 161 10.57 -0.17 27.99
CA ASP A 161 11.25 -1.41 28.42
C ASP A 161 10.78 -1.91 29.78
N SER A 162 10.16 -1.06 30.60
CA SER A 162 9.58 -1.47 31.89
C SER A 162 8.56 -2.60 31.75
N PHE A 163 7.78 -2.64 30.65
CA PHE A 163 6.85 -3.74 30.38
C PHE A 163 7.60 -5.07 30.13
N ARG A 164 8.76 -5.03 29.46
CA ARG A 164 9.59 -6.21 29.26
C ARG A 164 10.17 -6.68 30.59
N HIS A 165 10.79 -5.78 31.36
CA HIS A 165 11.38 -6.11 32.65
C HIS A 165 10.33 -6.60 33.67
N GLY A 166 9.15 -5.99 33.74
CA GLY A 166 8.05 -6.42 34.58
C GLY A 166 7.57 -7.84 34.24
N SER A 167 7.44 -8.15 32.93
CA SER A 167 7.08 -9.48 32.50
C SER A 167 8.11 -10.55 32.87
N TYR A 168 9.40 -10.24 32.70
CA TYR A 168 10.51 -11.14 33.10
C TYR A 168 10.57 -11.33 34.60
N ALA A 169 10.34 -10.29 35.39
CA ALA A 169 10.29 -10.36 36.85
C ALA A 169 9.20 -11.32 37.37
N LEU A 170 8.11 -11.48 36.60
CA LEU A 170 7.05 -12.45 36.88
C LEU A 170 7.36 -13.87 36.36
N GLY A 171 8.59 -14.13 35.87
CA GLY A 171 9.03 -15.42 35.39
C GLY A 171 8.61 -15.77 33.96
N ALA A 172 8.09 -14.80 33.17
CA ALA A 172 7.73 -15.06 31.78
C ALA A 172 8.96 -15.26 30.90
N THR A 173 8.88 -16.19 29.95
CA THR A 173 9.90 -16.37 28.92
C THR A 173 9.85 -15.23 27.90
N LYS A 174 10.92 -15.04 27.12
CA LYS A 174 10.98 -14.02 26.06
C LYS A 174 9.83 -14.15 25.06
N LEU A 175 9.53 -15.36 24.61
CA LEU A 175 8.42 -15.62 23.70
C LEU A 175 7.06 -15.25 24.31
N GLN A 176 6.86 -15.59 25.61
CA GLN A 176 5.64 -15.23 26.32
C GLN A 176 5.49 -13.70 26.46
N THR A 177 6.56 -13.01 26.83
CA THR A 177 6.60 -11.54 26.92
C THR A 177 6.27 -10.91 25.58
N VAL A 178 6.95 -11.31 24.50
CA VAL A 178 6.68 -10.76 23.16
C VAL A 178 5.23 -11.01 22.73
N ARG A 179 4.75 -12.27 22.85
CA ARG A 179 3.44 -12.65 22.34
C ARG A 179 2.26 -12.11 23.16
N LYS A 180 2.41 -12.09 24.51
CA LYS A 180 1.31 -11.76 25.42
C LYS A 180 1.30 -10.32 25.92
N VAL A 181 2.45 -9.63 25.90
CA VAL A 181 2.56 -8.25 26.40
C VAL A 181 2.92 -7.29 25.27
N ILE A 182 4.07 -7.47 24.64
CA ILE A 182 4.62 -6.49 23.71
C ILE A 182 3.81 -6.43 22.40
N LEU A 183 3.57 -7.56 21.76
CA LEU A 183 2.88 -7.59 20.47
C LEU A 183 1.44 -7.05 20.53
N PRO A 184 0.61 -7.38 21.53
CA PRO A 184 -0.71 -6.76 21.68
C PRO A 184 -0.63 -5.23 21.84
N MET A 185 0.33 -4.71 22.60
CA MET A 185 0.55 -3.27 22.78
C MET A 185 1.03 -2.57 21.50
N ALA A 186 1.88 -3.24 20.71
CA ALA A 186 2.41 -2.73 19.44
C ALA A 186 1.37 -2.81 18.30
N MET A 187 0.39 -3.71 18.38
CA MET A 187 -0.53 -4.04 17.29
C MET A 187 -1.23 -2.83 16.66
N PRO A 188 -1.76 -1.85 17.41
CA PRO A 188 -2.38 -0.67 16.81
C PRO A 188 -1.44 0.12 15.90
N ASN A 189 -0.15 0.21 16.26
CA ASN A 189 0.86 0.89 15.46
C ASN A 189 1.31 0.04 14.28
N ILE A 190 1.42 -1.28 14.45
CA ILE A 190 1.73 -2.23 13.36
C ILE A 190 0.64 -2.18 12.27
N ILE A 191 -0.63 -2.07 12.65
CA ILE A 191 -1.74 -1.91 11.70
C ILE A 191 -1.61 -0.59 10.91
N THR A 192 -0.99 0.44 11.46
CA THR A 192 -0.66 1.64 10.69
C THR A 192 0.25 1.32 9.51
N GLY A 193 1.22 0.42 9.68
CA GLY A 193 2.06 -0.07 8.59
C GLY A 193 1.27 -0.81 7.50
N LEU A 194 0.29 -1.61 7.89
CA LEU A 194 -0.64 -2.25 6.96
C LEU A 194 -1.41 -1.20 6.14
N ILE A 195 -1.97 -0.17 6.79
CA ILE A 195 -2.71 0.90 6.13
C ILE A 195 -1.84 1.63 5.10
N LEU A 196 -0.62 2.00 5.48
CA LEU A 196 0.33 2.68 4.59
C LEU A 196 0.69 1.79 3.38
N SER A 197 0.89 0.49 3.63
CA SER A 197 1.20 -0.48 2.57
C SER A 197 0.03 -0.69 1.61
N ILE A 198 -1.20 -0.79 2.10
CA ILE A 198 -2.42 -0.87 1.28
C ILE A 198 -2.52 0.36 0.38
N GLY A 199 -2.38 1.56 0.94
CA GLY A 199 -2.44 2.80 0.18
C GLY A 199 -1.40 2.86 -0.95
N ARG A 200 -0.16 2.44 -0.66
CA ARG A 200 0.92 2.38 -1.64
C ARG A 200 0.63 1.37 -2.74
N VAL A 201 0.37 0.12 -2.37
CA VAL A 201 0.15 -0.99 -3.32
C VAL A 201 -1.04 -0.75 -4.24
N SER A 202 -2.12 -0.15 -3.73
CA SER A 202 -3.33 0.13 -4.51
C SER A 202 -3.10 1.08 -5.70
N GLY A 203 -2.07 1.92 -5.65
CA GLY A 203 -1.74 2.89 -6.71
C GLY A 203 -0.59 2.46 -7.62
N GLU A 204 0.06 1.33 -7.35
CA GLU A 204 1.24 0.90 -8.12
C GLU A 204 0.84 0.38 -9.50
N THR A 205 1.51 0.93 -10.53
CA THR A 205 1.29 0.55 -11.93
C THR A 205 2.47 -0.23 -12.50
N ALA A 206 3.71 0.24 -12.27
CA ALA A 206 4.89 -0.33 -12.90
C ALA A 206 5.17 -1.79 -12.52
N PRO A 207 5.04 -2.24 -11.26
CA PRO A 207 5.25 -3.64 -10.91
C PRO A 207 4.25 -4.58 -11.57
N ILE A 208 2.99 -4.18 -11.65
CA ILE A 208 1.93 -5.04 -12.19
C ILE A 208 1.95 -5.13 -13.72
N LEU A 209 2.49 -4.12 -14.40
CA LEU A 209 2.66 -4.08 -15.84
C LEU A 209 3.43 -5.31 -16.37
N PHE A 210 4.41 -5.79 -15.61
CA PHE A 210 5.30 -6.89 -16.02
C PHE A 210 4.91 -8.24 -15.42
N THR A 211 3.86 -8.32 -14.60
CA THR A 211 3.62 -9.54 -13.81
C THR A 211 2.18 -10.04 -13.83
N VAL A 212 1.19 -9.18 -14.18
CA VAL A 212 -0.21 -9.60 -14.07
C VAL A 212 -1.18 -8.78 -14.92
N ALA A 213 -0.83 -7.54 -15.31
CA ALA A 213 -1.82 -6.62 -15.83
C ALA A 213 -2.22 -6.92 -17.27
N ALA A 214 -3.47 -7.24 -17.48
CA ALA A 214 -4.06 -7.35 -18.80
C ALA A 214 -4.46 -5.97 -19.35
N TYR A 215 -4.11 -5.71 -20.62
CA TYR A 215 -4.49 -4.48 -21.33
C TYR A 215 -5.99 -4.34 -21.44
N PHE A 216 -6.68 -5.38 -21.95
CA PHE A 216 -8.12 -5.46 -22.08
C PHE A 216 -8.58 -6.88 -21.80
N LEU A 217 -9.33 -7.07 -20.75
CA LEU A 217 -9.81 -8.39 -20.33
C LEU A 217 -11.24 -8.24 -19.74
N PRO A 218 -12.29 -8.24 -20.59
CA PRO A 218 -13.66 -8.07 -20.13
C PRO A 218 -14.23 -9.37 -19.54
N LYS A 219 -13.51 -9.93 -18.57
CA LYS A 219 -13.91 -11.11 -17.79
C LYS A 219 -13.27 -11.06 -16.41
N LEU A 220 -13.89 -11.75 -15.46
CA LEU A 220 -13.30 -11.94 -14.13
C LEU A 220 -12.32 -13.12 -14.13
N PRO A 221 -11.29 -13.08 -13.26
CA PRO A 221 -10.41 -14.21 -13.07
C PRO A 221 -11.16 -15.40 -12.47
N THR A 222 -10.84 -16.59 -12.94
CA THR A 222 -11.39 -17.87 -12.43
C THR A 222 -10.35 -18.63 -11.62
N SER A 223 -9.08 -18.26 -11.77
CA SER A 223 -7.94 -18.84 -11.07
C SER A 223 -7.01 -17.73 -10.55
N VAL A 224 -6.24 -18.06 -9.53
CA VAL A 224 -5.14 -17.19 -9.04
C VAL A 224 -3.97 -17.09 -10.02
N PHE A 225 -3.94 -17.95 -11.01
CA PHE A 225 -2.97 -17.94 -12.11
C PHE A 225 -3.48 -17.18 -13.35
N ASP A 226 -4.64 -16.55 -13.28
CA ASP A 226 -5.15 -15.70 -14.37
C ASP A 226 -4.57 -14.30 -14.28
N GLN A 227 -4.49 -13.63 -15.44
CA GLN A 227 -4.28 -12.18 -15.55
C GLN A 227 -5.52 -11.43 -15.07
N VAL A 228 -5.33 -10.16 -14.67
CA VAL A 228 -6.42 -9.25 -14.33
C VAL A 228 -6.19 -7.86 -14.87
N MET A 229 -7.30 -7.15 -15.11
CA MET A 229 -7.26 -5.69 -15.18
C MET A 229 -7.11 -5.12 -13.77
N ALA A 230 -6.38 -4.02 -13.63
CA ALA A 230 -6.24 -3.31 -12.36
C ALA A 230 -6.46 -1.81 -12.55
N LEU A 231 -7.09 -1.13 -11.59
CA LEU A 231 -7.45 0.29 -11.69
C LEU A 231 -6.27 1.20 -12.08
N PRO A 232 -5.07 1.12 -11.45
CA PRO A 232 -3.97 2.00 -11.82
C PRO A 232 -3.45 1.72 -13.24
N TYR A 233 -3.39 0.46 -13.64
CA TYR A 233 -2.97 0.12 -14.99
C TYR A 233 -4.05 0.44 -16.04
N HIS A 234 -5.32 0.20 -15.74
CA HIS A 234 -6.44 0.60 -16.60
C HIS A 234 -6.44 2.11 -16.83
N LEU A 235 -6.28 2.91 -15.76
CA LEU A 235 -6.15 4.36 -15.86
C LEU A 235 -4.97 4.78 -16.75
N TYR A 236 -3.81 4.15 -16.58
CA TYR A 236 -2.63 4.38 -17.41
C TYR A 236 -2.94 4.12 -18.90
N VAL A 237 -3.54 2.96 -19.20
CA VAL A 237 -3.85 2.54 -20.57
C VAL A 237 -4.80 3.52 -21.25
N ILE A 238 -5.94 3.84 -20.64
CA ILE A 238 -6.95 4.71 -21.24
C ILE A 238 -6.50 6.17 -21.35
N SER A 239 -5.49 6.56 -20.56
CA SER A 239 -4.93 7.92 -20.57
C SER A 239 -3.76 8.11 -21.55
N THR A 240 -3.03 7.03 -21.89
CA THR A 240 -1.75 7.15 -22.62
C THR A 240 -1.61 6.23 -23.82
N SER A 241 -2.12 5.01 -23.76
CA SER A 241 -1.80 3.94 -24.69
C SER A 241 -3.04 3.32 -25.37
N GLY A 242 -4.24 3.77 -25.00
CA GLY A 242 -5.50 3.31 -25.60
C GLY A 242 -5.63 3.73 -27.06
N THR A 243 -6.32 2.93 -27.87
CA THR A 243 -6.55 3.23 -29.28
C THR A 243 -7.43 4.47 -29.51
N LYS A 244 -8.22 4.84 -28.50
CA LYS A 244 -9.19 5.94 -28.51
C LYS A 244 -9.03 6.88 -27.30
N VAL A 245 -7.79 7.34 -27.01
CA VAL A 245 -7.48 8.15 -25.81
C VAL A 245 -8.34 9.41 -25.70
N ALA A 246 -8.64 10.08 -26.82
CA ALA A 246 -9.47 11.28 -26.80
C ALA A 246 -10.93 10.97 -26.38
N GLU A 247 -11.48 9.84 -26.83
CA GLU A 247 -12.85 9.39 -26.54
C GLU A 247 -12.95 8.78 -25.12
N SER A 248 -11.86 8.21 -24.59
CA SER A 248 -11.80 7.59 -23.27
C SER A 248 -11.52 8.58 -22.13
N ARG A 249 -11.42 9.88 -22.42
CA ARG A 249 -11.02 10.90 -21.42
C ARG A 249 -11.96 10.95 -20.21
N ASP A 250 -13.25 10.88 -20.43
CA ASP A 250 -14.23 10.91 -19.33
C ASP A 250 -14.16 9.64 -18.49
N MET A 251 -13.97 8.46 -19.14
CA MET A 251 -13.69 7.19 -18.46
C MET A 251 -12.42 7.28 -17.61
N ALA A 252 -11.37 7.97 -18.11
CA ALA A 252 -10.13 8.16 -17.36
C ALA A 252 -10.36 8.99 -16.08
N TYR A 253 -11.10 10.09 -16.16
CA TYR A 253 -11.42 10.88 -14.97
C TYR A 253 -12.32 10.11 -13.99
N GLY A 254 -13.31 9.35 -14.48
CA GLY A 254 -14.13 8.46 -13.67
C GLY A 254 -13.29 7.40 -12.96
N THR A 255 -12.41 6.74 -13.71
CA THR A 255 -11.48 5.71 -13.15
C THR A 255 -10.54 6.31 -12.11
N ALA A 256 -9.97 7.49 -12.37
CA ALA A 256 -9.11 8.20 -11.42
C ALA A 256 -9.86 8.52 -10.12
N LEU A 257 -11.09 9.01 -10.23
CA LEU A 257 -11.93 9.29 -9.07
C LEU A 257 -12.24 8.01 -8.28
N VAL A 258 -12.60 6.92 -8.97
CA VAL A 258 -12.84 5.62 -8.32
C VAL A 258 -11.57 5.10 -7.64
N LEU A 259 -10.40 5.22 -8.25
CA LEU A 259 -9.13 4.82 -7.63
C LEU A 259 -8.86 5.60 -6.33
N VAL A 260 -9.07 6.92 -6.34
CA VAL A 260 -8.93 7.76 -5.13
C VAL A 260 -9.92 7.33 -4.05
N LEU A 261 -11.20 7.14 -4.41
CA LEU A 261 -12.24 6.69 -3.48
C LEU A 261 -11.96 5.29 -2.95
N PHE A 262 -11.48 4.38 -3.79
CA PHE A 262 -11.11 3.02 -3.42
C PHE A 262 -10.01 3.00 -2.35
N VAL A 263 -8.92 3.74 -2.58
CA VAL A 263 -7.83 3.87 -1.60
C VAL A 263 -8.32 4.52 -0.31
N LEU A 264 -9.16 5.55 -0.41
CA LEU A 264 -9.75 6.21 0.75
C LEU A 264 -10.61 5.24 1.59
N ILE A 265 -11.49 4.47 0.94
CA ILE A 265 -12.34 3.48 1.61
C ILE A 265 -11.49 2.40 2.31
N LEU A 266 -10.50 1.84 1.62
CA LEU A 266 -9.60 0.85 2.22
C LEU A 266 -8.86 1.42 3.44
N ASN A 267 -8.36 2.66 3.35
CA ASN A 267 -7.70 3.32 4.46
C ASN A 267 -8.65 3.61 5.63
N LEU A 268 -9.89 3.99 5.36
CA LEU A 268 -10.91 4.19 6.40
C LEU A 268 -11.28 2.88 7.11
N LEU A 269 -11.46 1.79 6.36
CA LEU A 269 -11.73 0.46 6.92
C LEU A 269 -10.56 -0.01 7.79
N ALA A 270 -9.33 0.13 7.31
CA ALA A 270 -8.14 -0.25 8.07
C ALA A 270 -7.95 0.63 9.31
N ASN A 271 -8.27 1.93 9.25
CA ASN A 271 -8.28 2.83 10.40
C ASN A 271 -9.36 2.45 11.44
N ALA A 272 -10.54 2.05 10.98
CA ALA A 272 -11.60 1.56 11.87
C ALA A 272 -11.15 0.29 12.61
N LEU A 273 -10.50 -0.65 11.89
CA LEU A 273 -9.90 -1.85 12.48
C LEU A 273 -8.84 -1.50 13.54
N ARG A 274 -7.93 -0.56 13.22
CA ARG A 274 -6.92 -0.07 14.16
C ARG A 274 -7.54 0.47 15.44
N LYS A 275 -8.57 1.32 15.31
CA LYS A 275 -9.27 1.91 16.47
C LYS A 275 -9.97 0.83 17.32
N TYR A 276 -10.62 -0.13 16.67
CA TYR A 276 -11.28 -1.25 17.36
C TYR A 276 -10.28 -2.07 18.19
N LEU A 277 -9.15 -2.46 17.58
CA LEU A 277 -8.11 -3.23 18.27
C LEU A 277 -7.41 -2.42 19.36
N GLY A 278 -7.14 -1.14 19.14
CA GLY A 278 -6.55 -0.26 20.13
C GLY A 278 -7.41 -0.05 21.38
N ASN A 279 -8.72 0.02 21.21
CA ASN A 279 -9.67 0.11 22.35
C ASN A 279 -9.69 -1.19 23.15
N LYS A 280 -9.61 -2.35 22.50
CA LYS A 280 -9.59 -3.65 23.17
C LYS A 280 -8.34 -3.85 24.04
N VAL A 281 -7.19 -3.33 23.61
CA VAL A 281 -5.92 -3.38 24.37
C VAL A 281 -5.97 -2.49 25.62
N LYS A 282 -6.71 -1.37 25.58
CA LYS A 282 -6.85 -0.46 26.74
C LYS A 282 -7.82 -0.96 27.81
N MET A 283 -8.68 -1.92 27.48
CA MET A 283 -9.69 -2.48 28.39
C MET A 283 -9.22 -3.74 29.12
N ASN A 284 -8.14 -4.35 28.68
CA ASN A 284 -7.51 -5.52 29.31
C ASN A 284 -6.20 -5.11 30.00
#